data_3c1bfb258b9355a39e389878aaa59f9a
#
_entry.id   3c1bfb258b9355a39e389878aaa59f9a
#
_cell.length_a   1.000
_cell.length_b   1.000
_cell.length_c   1.000
_cell.angle_alpha   90.00
_cell.angle_beta   90.00
_cell.angle_gamma   90.00
#
_symmetry.space_group_name_H-M   'P 1'
#
loop_
_entity.id
_entity.type
_entity.pdbx_description
1 polymer ?
#
loop_
_entity_poly.entity_id
_entity_poly.type
_entity_poly.pdbx_seq_one_letter_code
_entity_poly.pdbx_strand_id
1 'polypeptide(L)'
;MKNFAKRVSALVLALVVGAAALCPAALAAASLPDLPRDECVVDDANILSDSTTQTIVDLNNQLQSSCNGAQIGVLTVDYTGNYSTEDYATQAFNAWGIGSASENNGVLILLVMESPIYEDGDYYVTYGDGFRNTTLEKQASIIAQT
;
A
#
# COMPACT_ATOMS: atom_id res chain seq x y z
N MET A 1 -18.00 -57.20 11.84
CA MET A 1 -18.46 -55.83 12.11
C MET A 1 -17.46 -55.00 12.95
N LYS A 2 -16.72 -55.60 13.90
CA LYS A 2 -15.73 -54.83 14.72
C LYS A 2 -14.55 -54.22 13.94
N ASN A 3 -14.17 -54.77 12.80
CA ASN A 3 -13.05 -54.32 12.02
C ASN A 3 -13.39 -53.17 11.02
N PHE A 4 -14.68 -53.04 10.69
CA PHE A 4 -15.16 -51.99 9.82
C PHE A 4 -15.16 -50.61 10.53
N ALA A 5 -15.65 -50.59 11.77
CA ALA A 5 -15.66 -49.37 12.59
C ALA A 5 -14.25 -48.82 12.88
N LYS A 6 -13.24 -49.70 13.09
CA LYS A 6 -11.84 -49.28 13.29
C LYS A 6 -11.21 -48.68 12.01
N ARG A 7 -11.59 -49.17 10.83
CA ARG A 7 -11.10 -48.66 9.55
C ARG A 7 -11.74 -47.31 9.19
N VAL A 8 -13.02 -47.13 9.50
CA VAL A 8 -13.72 -45.86 9.31
C VAL A 8 -13.16 -44.77 10.24
N SER A 9 -12.89 -45.13 11.52
CA SER A 9 -12.28 -44.18 12.47
C SER A 9 -10.88 -43.77 12.08
N ALA A 10 -10.06 -44.66 11.52
CA ALA A 10 -8.72 -44.35 11.04
C ALA A 10 -8.75 -43.46 9.80
N LEU A 11 -9.73 -43.62 8.91
CA LEU A 11 -9.90 -42.85 7.70
C LEU A 11 -10.39 -41.42 8.00
N VAL A 12 -11.30 -41.29 8.98
CA VAL A 12 -11.78 -39.96 9.44
C VAL A 12 -10.66 -39.20 10.16
N LEU A 13 -9.84 -39.88 10.96
CA LEU A 13 -8.70 -39.24 11.63
C LEU A 13 -7.62 -38.78 10.65
N ALA A 14 -7.37 -39.56 9.58
CA ALA A 14 -6.43 -39.17 8.53
C ALA A 14 -6.93 -37.98 7.71
N LEU A 15 -8.25 -37.85 7.51
CA LEU A 15 -8.84 -36.71 6.79
C LEU A 15 -8.81 -35.43 7.62
N VAL A 16 -8.95 -35.50 8.93
CA VAL A 16 -8.88 -34.32 9.83
C VAL A 16 -7.44 -33.83 10.00
N VAL A 17 -6.44 -34.72 10.02
CA VAL A 17 -5.03 -34.30 10.07
C VAL A 17 -4.54 -33.75 8.74
N GLY A 18 -5.06 -34.20 7.61
CA GLY A 18 -4.72 -33.69 6.28
C GLY A 18 -5.28 -32.28 5.98
N ALA A 19 -6.38 -31.89 6.63
CA ALA A 19 -7.00 -30.58 6.43
C ALA A 19 -6.29 -29.43 7.20
N ALA A 20 -5.48 -29.76 8.20
CA ALA A 20 -4.75 -28.76 9.00
C ALA A 20 -3.47 -28.24 8.32
N ALA A 21 -3.04 -28.82 7.19
CA ALA A 21 -1.80 -28.45 6.50
C ALA A 21 -1.97 -27.44 5.35
N LEU A 22 -3.19 -26.95 5.11
CA LEU A 22 -3.50 -25.92 4.10
C LEU A 22 -3.96 -24.61 4.76
N CYS A 23 -3.30 -24.19 5.86
CA CYS A 23 -3.33 -22.78 6.20
C CYS A 23 -2.51 -22.07 5.11
N PRO A 24 -3.09 -21.21 4.26
CA PRO A 24 -2.29 -20.27 3.51
C PRO A 24 -1.50 -19.49 4.54
N ALA A 25 -0.18 -19.44 4.39
CA ALA A 25 0.63 -18.51 5.17
C ALA A 25 0.01 -17.12 4.92
N ALA A 26 -0.70 -16.59 5.90
CA ALA A 26 -1.14 -15.21 5.84
C ALA A 26 0.15 -14.40 5.77
N LEU A 27 0.43 -13.82 4.62
CA LEU A 27 1.48 -12.82 4.50
C LEU A 27 1.16 -11.77 5.55
N ALA A 28 2.04 -11.60 6.51
CA ALA A 28 1.87 -10.56 7.51
C ALA A 28 1.76 -9.23 6.76
N ALA A 29 0.77 -8.42 7.11
CA ALA A 29 0.67 -7.09 6.55
C ALA A 29 1.94 -6.29 6.89
N ALA A 30 2.34 -5.37 6.01
CA ALA A 30 3.44 -4.45 6.30
C ALA A 30 3.11 -3.64 7.56
N SER A 31 4.14 -3.37 8.38
CA SER A 31 4.00 -2.40 9.46
C SER A 31 4.00 -1.01 8.81
N LEU A 32 2.83 -0.43 8.66
CA LEU A 32 2.64 0.89 8.08
C LEU A 32 2.54 1.93 9.20
N PRO A 33 3.12 3.11 9.03
CA PRO A 33 2.84 4.22 9.92
C PRO A 33 1.37 4.64 9.79
N ASP A 34 0.80 5.13 10.90
CA ASP A 34 -0.55 5.67 10.89
C ASP A 34 -0.58 6.97 10.08
N LEU A 35 -1.57 7.12 9.20
CA LEU A 35 -1.84 8.41 8.59
C LEU A 35 -2.60 9.26 9.62
N PRO A 36 -2.02 10.38 10.08
CA PRO A 36 -2.73 11.28 10.98
C PRO A 36 -4.01 11.81 10.33
N ARG A 37 -5.05 11.99 11.13
CA ARG A 37 -6.29 12.57 10.63
C ARG A 37 -6.01 13.99 10.13
N ASP A 38 -6.54 14.32 8.97
CA ASP A 38 -6.39 15.62 8.32
C ASP A 38 -4.99 15.91 7.75
N GLU A 39 -4.09 14.93 7.74
CA GLU A 39 -2.78 15.05 7.10
C GLU A 39 -2.70 14.17 5.84
N CYS A 40 -1.87 14.61 4.90
CA CYS A 40 -1.61 13.89 3.66
C CYS A 40 -0.12 13.52 3.50
N VAL A 41 0.70 13.92 4.47
CA VAL A 41 2.16 13.68 4.49
C VAL A 41 2.55 12.96 5.76
N VAL A 42 3.25 11.84 5.61
CA VAL A 42 3.93 11.11 6.69
C VAL A 42 5.40 11.04 6.34
N ASP A 43 6.22 11.78 7.04
CA ASP A 43 7.67 11.87 6.82
C ASP A 43 8.41 11.08 7.92
N ASP A 44 8.29 9.74 7.88
CA ASP A 44 8.91 8.83 8.85
C ASP A 44 10.45 8.81 8.72
N ALA A 45 10.95 8.96 7.50
CA ALA A 45 12.39 9.08 7.24
C ALA A 45 12.97 10.47 7.56
N ASN A 46 12.13 11.46 7.89
CA ASN A 46 12.53 12.83 8.25
C ASN A 46 13.43 13.51 7.20
N ILE A 47 13.05 13.40 5.94
CA ILE A 47 13.80 13.94 4.79
C ILE A 47 13.14 15.14 4.12
N LEU A 48 11.86 15.39 4.42
CA LEU A 48 11.13 16.51 3.83
C LEU A 48 11.38 17.80 4.62
N SER A 49 11.52 18.91 3.90
CA SER A 49 11.53 20.21 4.54
C SER A 49 10.12 20.66 4.91
N ASP A 50 9.98 21.50 5.94
CA ASP A 50 8.70 22.11 6.32
C ASP A 50 8.04 22.81 5.12
N SER A 51 8.83 23.45 4.26
CA SER A 51 8.32 24.13 3.05
C SER A 51 7.77 23.15 2.01
N THR A 52 8.37 21.98 1.88
CA THR A 52 7.87 20.92 1.00
C THR A 52 6.56 20.36 1.53
N THR A 53 6.50 20.04 2.81
CA THR A 53 5.29 19.57 3.48
C THR A 53 4.16 20.58 3.33
N GLN A 54 4.42 21.87 3.59
CA GLN A 54 3.41 22.91 3.44
C GLN A 54 2.93 23.04 1.99
N THR A 55 3.82 22.93 1.02
CA THR A 55 3.44 22.96 -0.41
C THR A 55 2.48 21.83 -0.76
N ILE A 56 2.72 20.62 -0.25
CA ILE A 56 1.84 19.46 -0.48
C ILE A 56 0.46 19.71 0.16
N VAL A 57 0.43 20.23 1.38
CA VAL A 57 -0.82 20.56 2.08
C VAL A 57 -1.62 21.62 1.30
N ASP A 58 -0.98 22.69 0.86
CA ASP A 58 -1.62 23.77 0.09
C ASP A 58 -2.17 23.26 -1.25
N LEU A 59 -1.42 22.37 -1.92
CA LEU A 59 -1.88 21.72 -3.14
C LEU A 59 -3.11 20.83 -2.89
N ASN A 60 -3.12 20.04 -1.84
CA ASN A 60 -4.27 19.22 -1.48
C ASN A 60 -5.53 20.04 -1.18
N ASN A 61 -5.38 21.19 -0.51
CA ASN A 61 -6.50 22.12 -0.27
C ASN A 61 -7.10 22.64 -1.58
N GLN A 62 -6.27 22.90 -2.60
CA GLN A 62 -6.72 23.28 -3.93
C GLN A 62 -7.41 22.12 -4.65
N LEU A 63 -6.83 20.93 -4.62
CA LEU A 63 -7.36 19.73 -5.27
C LEU A 63 -8.72 19.32 -4.69
N GLN A 64 -8.89 19.44 -3.37
CA GLN A 64 -10.15 19.15 -2.70
C GLN A 64 -11.32 19.92 -3.28
N SER A 65 -11.12 21.21 -3.57
CA SER A 65 -12.18 22.09 -4.07
C SER A 65 -12.32 22.08 -5.59
N SER A 66 -11.22 21.91 -6.33
CA SER A 66 -11.19 22.04 -7.79
C SER A 66 -11.24 20.70 -8.54
N CYS A 67 -10.92 19.60 -7.89
CA CYS A 67 -10.78 18.26 -8.49
C CYS A 67 -11.57 17.17 -7.76
N ASN A 68 -12.79 17.48 -7.32
CA ASN A 68 -13.73 16.53 -6.72
C ASN A 68 -13.14 15.74 -5.53
N GLY A 69 -12.38 16.39 -4.67
CA GLY A 69 -11.78 15.75 -3.52
C GLY A 69 -10.54 14.89 -3.86
N ALA A 70 -9.88 15.16 -4.98
CA ALA A 70 -8.59 14.52 -5.27
C ALA A 70 -7.56 14.83 -4.19
N GLN A 71 -6.71 13.84 -3.88
CA GLN A 71 -5.71 13.97 -2.83
C GLN A 71 -4.39 13.34 -3.25
N ILE A 72 -3.29 13.97 -2.88
CA ILE A 72 -1.93 13.45 -2.98
C ILE A 72 -1.45 13.12 -1.58
N GLY A 73 -1.18 11.84 -1.33
CA GLY A 73 -0.47 11.38 -0.14
C GLY A 73 1.03 11.29 -0.40
N VAL A 74 1.83 11.60 0.60
CA VAL A 74 3.28 11.38 0.56
C VAL A 74 3.70 10.61 1.80
N LEU A 75 4.43 9.54 1.59
CA LEU A 75 5.03 8.71 2.63
C LEU A 75 6.52 8.59 2.39
N THR A 76 7.31 8.91 3.40
CA THR A 76 8.75 8.59 3.41
C THR A 76 9.02 7.56 4.49
N VAL A 77 9.86 6.58 4.21
CA VAL A 77 10.28 5.55 5.16
C VAL A 77 11.75 5.23 4.98
N ASP A 78 12.43 4.86 6.06
CA ASP A 78 13.81 4.40 5.99
C ASP A 78 13.92 3.06 5.28
N TYR A 79 12.99 2.13 5.57
CA TYR A 79 13.05 0.77 5.06
C TYR A 79 11.67 0.10 4.98
N THR A 80 11.44 -0.67 3.94
CA THR A 80 10.17 -1.38 3.70
C THR A 80 10.09 -2.78 4.32
N GLY A 81 11.09 -3.21 5.07
CA GLY A 81 11.17 -4.56 5.60
C GLY A 81 11.37 -5.59 4.50
N ASN A 82 10.49 -6.59 4.44
CA ASN A 82 10.55 -7.66 3.43
C ASN A 82 9.66 -7.40 2.21
N TYR A 83 9.09 -6.20 2.11
CA TYR A 83 8.18 -5.83 1.02
C TYR A 83 8.93 -5.11 -0.09
N SER A 84 8.53 -5.35 -1.33
CA SER A 84 8.95 -4.49 -2.43
C SER A 84 8.37 -3.08 -2.21
N THR A 85 9.01 -2.07 -2.79
CA THR A 85 8.52 -0.68 -2.73
C THR A 85 7.10 -0.58 -3.28
N GLU A 86 6.78 -1.30 -4.37
CA GLU A 86 5.44 -1.40 -4.95
C GLU A 86 4.40 -1.99 -3.99
N ASP A 87 4.72 -3.15 -3.37
CA ASP A 87 3.80 -3.81 -2.44
C ASP A 87 3.54 -2.95 -1.20
N TYR A 88 4.59 -2.30 -0.70
CA TYR A 88 4.47 -1.41 0.46
C TYR A 88 3.61 -0.19 0.15
N ALA A 89 3.85 0.48 -1.00
CA ALA A 89 3.05 1.61 -1.44
C ALA A 89 1.58 1.24 -1.65
N THR A 90 1.32 0.09 -2.26
CA THR A 90 -0.04 -0.40 -2.51
C THR A 90 -0.78 -0.69 -1.20
N GLN A 91 -0.12 -1.30 -0.23
CA GLN A 91 -0.71 -1.53 1.10
C GLN A 91 -1.00 -0.22 1.82
N ALA A 92 -0.07 0.75 1.80
CA ALA A 92 -0.27 2.07 2.40
C ALA A 92 -1.42 2.83 1.74
N PHE A 93 -1.48 2.85 0.41
CA PHE A 93 -2.55 3.50 -0.35
C PHE A 93 -3.93 2.96 0.02
N ASN A 94 -4.05 1.62 0.08
CA ASN A 94 -5.31 0.96 0.43
C ASN A 94 -5.70 1.17 1.89
N ALA A 95 -4.73 1.13 2.80
CA ALA A 95 -4.98 1.31 4.23
C ALA A 95 -5.40 2.74 4.58
N TRP A 96 -4.81 3.72 3.91
CA TRP A 96 -5.05 5.14 4.18
C TRP A 96 -6.29 5.70 3.47
N GLY A 97 -6.74 5.07 2.38
CA GLY A 97 -7.94 5.50 1.65
C GLY A 97 -7.79 6.90 1.05
N ILE A 98 -6.66 7.19 0.42
CA ILE A 98 -6.32 8.51 -0.13
C ILE A 98 -7.26 8.88 -1.28
N GLY A 99 -7.76 10.11 -1.26
CA GLY A 99 -8.67 10.66 -2.26
C GLY A 99 -10.15 10.44 -1.97
N SER A 100 -11.01 10.84 -2.88
CA SER A 100 -12.46 10.63 -2.79
C SER A 100 -12.83 9.17 -3.04
N ALA A 101 -13.59 8.56 -2.14
CA ALA A 101 -14.04 7.18 -2.28
C ALA A 101 -14.98 6.98 -3.49
N SER A 102 -15.72 8.01 -3.92
CA SER A 102 -16.59 7.94 -5.10
C SER A 102 -15.85 8.10 -6.41
N GLU A 103 -14.80 8.94 -6.43
CA GLU A 103 -14.03 9.26 -7.63
C GLU A 103 -12.79 8.37 -7.78
N ASN A 104 -12.34 7.76 -6.68
CA ASN A 104 -11.11 6.96 -6.63
C ASN A 104 -9.90 7.70 -7.23
N ASN A 105 -9.75 8.97 -6.84
CA ASN A 105 -8.82 9.95 -7.42
C ASN A 105 -7.68 10.33 -6.47
N GLY A 106 -7.25 9.39 -5.66
CA GLY A 106 -6.06 9.52 -4.82
C GLY A 106 -4.78 9.15 -5.54
N VAL A 107 -3.67 9.74 -5.11
CA VAL A 107 -2.30 9.39 -5.51
C VAL A 107 -1.47 9.25 -4.23
N LEU A 108 -0.65 8.23 -4.13
CA LEU A 108 0.37 8.10 -3.09
C LEU A 108 1.75 8.07 -3.73
N ILE A 109 2.63 8.91 -3.23
CA ILE A 109 4.06 8.92 -3.54
C ILE A 109 4.78 8.33 -2.33
N LEU A 110 5.44 7.21 -2.52
CA LEU A 110 6.32 6.58 -1.53
C LEU A 110 7.77 6.87 -1.88
N LEU A 111 8.54 7.34 -0.91
CA LEU A 111 10.00 7.46 -0.98
C LEU A 111 10.60 6.53 0.08
N VAL A 112 11.52 5.69 -0.32
CA VAL A 112 12.18 4.71 0.54
C VAL A 112 13.67 5.00 0.52
N MET A 113 14.30 5.13 1.69
CA MET A 113 15.73 5.42 1.77
C MET A 113 16.55 4.16 1.48
N GLU A 114 16.07 3.00 1.90
CA GLU A 114 16.66 1.70 1.62
C GLU A 114 15.56 0.67 1.37
N SER A 115 15.71 -0.16 0.33
CA SER A 115 14.80 -1.27 0.06
C SER A 115 15.58 -2.59 -0.02
N PRO A 116 14.93 -3.76 0.01
CA PRO A 116 15.60 -5.05 -0.13
C PRO A 116 16.38 -5.23 -1.45
N ILE A 117 16.10 -4.37 -2.44
CA ILE A 117 16.67 -4.45 -3.78
C ILE A 117 17.62 -3.28 -4.06
N TYR A 118 17.37 -2.10 -3.49
CA TYR A 118 18.11 -0.87 -3.77
C TYR A 118 18.67 -0.28 -2.47
N GLU A 119 19.99 -0.23 -2.35
CA GLU A 119 20.69 0.37 -1.20
C GLU A 119 20.70 1.90 -1.27
N ASP A 120 20.55 2.48 -2.47
CA ASP A 120 20.60 3.92 -2.72
C ASP A 120 19.23 4.61 -2.69
N GLY A 121 18.22 3.90 -2.18
CA GLY A 121 16.85 4.39 -2.14
C GLY A 121 16.01 3.93 -3.33
N ASP A 122 14.71 4.11 -3.18
CA ASP A 122 13.72 3.74 -4.20
C ASP A 122 12.46 4.59 -4.04
N TYR A 123 11.62 4.61 -5.05
CA TYR A 123 10.32 5.30 -4.97
C TYR A 123 9.25 4.55 -5.74
N TYR A 124 8.02 4.75 -5.35
CA TYR A 124 6.87 4.25 -6.08
C TYR A 124 5.70 5.22 -6.02
N VAL A 125 4.97 5.32 -7.13
CA VAL A 125 3.75 6.11 -7.21
C VAL A 125 2.59 5.19 -7.54
N THR A 126 1.62 5.13 -6.63
CA THR A 126 0.36 4.42 -6.86
C THR A 126 -0.80 5.39 -6.90
N TYR A 127 -1.86 5.05 -7.63
CA TYR A 127 -3.01 5.92 -7.83
C TYR A 127 -4.30 5.12 -8.00
N GLY A 128 -5.40 5.77 -7.70
CA GLY A 128 -6.73 5.18 -7.84
C GLY A 128 -7.22 5.10 -9.29
N ASP A 129 -8.21 4.26 -9.51
CA ASP A 129 -8.78 3.99 -10.84
C ASP A 129 -9.39 5.23 -11.52
N GLY A 130 -9.71 6.28 -10.75
CA GLY A 130 -10.20 7.55 -11.30
C GLY A 130 -9.21 8.26 -12.23
N PHE A 131 -7.92 7.91 -12.16
CA PHE A 131 -6.90 8.43 -13.06
C PHE A 131 -6.64 7.57 -14.30
N ARG A 132 -7.21 6.38 -14.38
CA ARG A 132 -7.03 5.49 -15.54
C ARG A 132 -7.53 6.15 -16.82
N ASN A 133 -6.75 5.98 -17.89
CA ASN A 133 -7.00 6.56 -19.21
C ASN A 133 -7.01 8.10 -19.26
N THR A 134 -6.55 8.76 -18.22
CA THR A 134 -6.40 10.22 -18.20
C THR A 134 -5.04 10.65 -18.76
N THR A 135 -4.89 11.96 -19.01
CA THR A 135 -3.59 12.54 -19.38
C THR A 135 -2.56 12.40 -18.27
N LEU A 136 -3.00 12.38 -17.00
CA LEU A 136 -2.14 12.21 -15.83
C LEU A 136 -1.46 10.86 -15.78
N GLU A 137 -2.18 9.76 -16.11
CA GLU A 137 -1.58 8.44 -16.19
C GLU A 137 -0.43 8.39 -17.21
N LYS A 138 -0.64 9.01 -18.37
CA LYS A 138 0.40 9.10 -19.41
C LYS A 138 1.60 9.94 -18.99
N GLN A 139 1.37 11.04 -18.25
CA GLN A 139 2.43 11.93 -17.76
C GLN A 139 3.19 11.29 -16.59
N ALA A 140 2.52 10.60 -15.68
CA ALA A 140 3.15 9.91 -14.56
C ALA A 140 4.16 8.86 -15.04
N SER A 141 3.85 8.11 -16.09
CA SER A 141 4.77 7.13 -16.68
C SER A 141 6.00 7.79 -17.34
N ILE A 142 5.90 9.01 -17.82
CA ILE A 142 7.02 9.78 -18.38
C ILE A 142 7.94 10.29 -17.26
N ILE A 143 7.36 10.81 -16.18
CA ILE A 143 8.11 11.34 -15.03
C ILE A 143 8.87 10.21 -14.32
N ALA A 144 8.29 9.04 -14.21
CA ALA A 144 8.92 7.87 -13.60
C ALA A 144 10.10 7.29 -14.42
N GLN A 145 10.32 7.73 -15.67
CA GLN A 145 11.38 7.26 -16.55
C GLN A 145 12.54 8.27 -16.70
N THR A 146 12.45 9.41 -16.04
CA THR A 146 13.48 10.48 -16.08
C THR A 146 14.33 10.47 -14.84
#